data_436dd6b7da44d7ded270f1c58da503da
#
_entry.id   436dd6b7da44d7ded270f1c58da503da
#
_cell.length_a   1.000
_cell.length_b   1.000
_cell.length_c   1.000
_cell.angle_alpha   90.00
_cell.angle_beta   90.00
_cell.angle_gamma   90.00
#
_symmetry.space_group_name_H-M   'P 1'
#
loop_
_entity.id
_entity.type
_entity.pdbx_description
1 polymer ?
#
loop_
_entity_poly.entity_id
_entity_poly.type
_entity_poly.pdbx_seq_one_letter_code
_entity_poly.pdbx_strand_id
1 'polypeptide(L)'
;MTIRMDEGAAELLDTLHRAGYAAYVVGGCVRDSLLGLTPHDWDLCTSALPQQGMELFGAEKCIPTGLQHGTVTVKQGGGLYEITTFRTEGAYTDGRHPDEVHFVPDVREDLARRDFTINAMAYNAKEGLVDPFGGQADLQSGIVRAVGVPRQRFTEDALRILRLYRFAARFGFSIDPPTAQAAQELCAHLDCVSVERIEEELAKLLSAPAPAAYLDKKILLVILPELSSEALAAAKPVVDACPAGAE
;
A
#
# COMPACT_ATOMS: atom_id res chain seq x y z
N MET A 1 15.42 -5.76 -16.09
CA MET A 1 14.70 -6.69 -15.18
C MET A 1 13.31 -6.90 -15.73
N THR A 2 12.78 -8.12 -15.73
CA THR A 2 11.45 -8.43 -16.29
C THR A 2 10.59 -9.01 -15.17
N ILE A 3 9.46 -8.39 -14.87
CA ILE A 3 8.46 -8.92 -13.95
C ILE A 3 7.52 -9.83 -14.76
N ARG A 4 7.32 -11.05 -14.30
CA ARG A 4 6.33 -11.97 -14.86
C ARG A 4 4.98 -11.60 -14.27
N MET A 5 4.18 -10.90 -15.06
CA MET A 5 2.83 -10.51 -14.68
C MET A 5 1.84 -11.67 -14.81
N ASP A 6 0.77 -11.60 -14.06
CA ASP A 6 -0.43 -12.40 -14.29
C ASP A 6 -1.00 -12.15 -15.69
N GLU A 7 -1.60 -13.17 -16.29
CA GLU A 7 -2.09 -13.10 -17.67
C GLU A 7 -3.22 -12.07 -17.83
N GLY A 8 -4.16 -12.03 -16.87
CA GLY A 8 -5.25 -11.06 -16.89
C GLY A 8 -4.77 -9.62 -16.73
N ALA A 9 -3.81 -9.38 -15.83
CA ALA A 9 -3.19 -8.06 -15.68
C ALA A 9 -2.46 -7.63 -16.96
N ALA A 10 -1.73 -8.54 -17.61
CA ALA A 10 -1.03 -8.25 -18.86
C ALA A 10 -1.99 -7.91 -20.01
N GLU A 11 -3.10 -8.63 -20.14
CA GLU A 11 -4.15 -8.36 -21.14
C GLU A 11 -4.82 -6.99 -20.92
N LEU A 12 -5.12 -6.64 -19.66
CA LEU A 12 -5.69 -5.34 -19.31
C LEU A 12 -4.75 -4.18 -19.63
N LEU A 13 -3.46 -4.32 -19.31
CA LEU A 13 -2.44 -3.33 -19.67
C LEU A 13 -2.32 -3.17 -21.19
N ASP A 14 -2.30 -4.27 -21.94
CA ASP A 14 -2.20 -4.22 -23.39
C ASP A 14 -3.43 -3.54 -24.02
N THR A 15 -4.64 -3.78 -23.47
CA THR A 15 -5.87 -3.13 -23.90
C THR A 15 -5.81 -1.61 -23.66
N LEU A 16 -5.38 -1.16 -22.49
CA LEU A 16 -5.20 0.27 -22.18
C LEU A 16 -4.16 0.91 -23.10
N HIS A 17 -3.03 0.24 -23.31
CA HIS A 17 -1.96 0.74 -24.18
C HIS A 17 -2.39 0.85 -25.64
N ARG A 18 -3.17 -0.09 -26.18
CA ARG A 18 -3.70 -0.03 -27.55
C ARG A 18 -4.69 1.12 -27.71
N ALA A 19 -5.41 1.46 -26.65
CA ALA A 19 -6.30 2.63 -26.62
C ALA A 19 -5.56 3.97 -26.45
N GLY A 20 -4.23 3.95 -26.29
CA GLY A 20 -3.39 5.15 -26.17
C GLY A 20 -3.20 5.66 -24.75
N TYR A 21 -3.62 4.89 -23.73
CA TYR A 21 -3.43 5.28 -22.33
C TYR A 21 -2.12 4.71 -21.77
N ALA A 22 -1.45 5.50 -20.92
CA ALA A 22 -0.39 4.99 -20.08
C ALA A 22 -0.99 4.08 -19.00
N ALA A 23 -0.37 2.92 -18.76
CA ALA A 23 -0.86 1.97 -17.77
C ALA A 23 0.28 1.10 -17.22
N TYR A 24 0.18 0.74 -15.93
CA TYR A 24 1.19 -0.02 -15.20
C TYR A 24 0.52 -0.92 -14.17
N VAL A 25 1.15 -2.04 -13.81
CA VAL A 25 0.92 -2.69 -12.52
C VAL A 25 1.65 -1.90 -11.44
N VAL A 26 1.13 -1.85 -10.20
CA VAL A 26 1.61 -0.89 -9.21
C VAL A 26 1.52 -1.42 -7.77
N GLY A 27 2.44 -0.98 -6.92
CA GLY A 27 2.35 -1.23 -5.49
C GLY A 27 2.79 -2.62 -5.05
N GLY A 28 1.90 -3.32 -4.36
CA GLY A 28 2.17 -4.62 -3.74
C GLY A 28 2.68 -5.68 -4.70
N CYS A 29 2.06 -5.82 -5.86
CA CYS A 29 2.45 -6.80 -6.85
C CYS A 29 3.85 -6.54 -7.43
N VAL A 30 4.24 -5.28 -7.63
CA VAL A 30 5.59 -4.92 -8.08
C VAL A 30 6.62 -5.25 -7.00
N ARG A 31 6.37 -4.84 -5.75
CA ARG A 31 7.22 -5.15 -4.59
C ARG A 31 7.42 -6.64 -4.43
N ASP A 32 6.34 -7.41 -4.38
CA ASP A 32 6.39 -8.86 -4.13
C ASP A 32 7.12 -9.58 -5.28
N SER A 33 6.87 -9.20 -6.53
CA SER A 33 7.62 -9.70 -7.69
C SER A 33 9.12 -9.41 -7.60
N LEU A 34 9.51 -8.20 -7.14
CA LEU A 34 10.91 -7.83 -6.95
C LEU A 34 11.60 -8.64 -5.84
N LEU A 35 10.83 -9.06 -4.83
CA LEU A 35 11.29 -9.95 -3.75
C LEU A 35 11.28 -11.44 -4.15
N GLY A 36 10.83 -11.79 -5.37
CA GLY A 36 10.69 -13.17 -5.81
C GLY A 36 9.49 -13.91 -5.19
N LEU A 37 8.57 -13.16 -4.59
CA LEU A 37 7.31 -13.68 -4.05
C LEU A 37 6.23 -13.70 -5.15
N THR A 38 5.23 -14.57 -4.98
CA THR A 38 4.05 -14.57 -5.86
C THR A 38 3.04 -13.54 -5.35
N PRO A 39 2.70 -12.50 -6.13
CA PRO A 39 1.66 -11.56 -5.75
C PRO A 39 0.28 -12.25 -5.67
N HIS A 40 -0.49 -11.89 -4.65
CA HIS A 40 -1.89 -12.35 -4.52
C HIS A 40 -2.84 -11.53 -5.40
N ASP A 41 -2.65 -10.21 -5.39
CA ASP A 41 -3.49 -9.25 -6.11
C ASP A 41 -2.62 -8.45 -7.08
N TRP A 42 -3.21 -8.09 -8.22
CA TRP A 42 -2.58 -7.26 -9.23
C TRP A 42 -3.36 -5.96 -9.40
N ASP A 43 -2.87 -4.91 -8.75
CA ASP A 43 -3.41 -3.56 -8.92
C ASP A 43 -2.81 -2.90 -10.15
N LEU A 44 -3.65 -2.20 -10.91
CA LEU A 44 -3.25 -1.43 -12.07
C LEU A 44 -3.49 0.06 -11.83
N CYS A 45 -2.69 0.89 -12.46
CA CYS A 45 -2.95 2.31 -12.55
C CYS A 45 -2.81 2.80 -14.00
N THR A 46 -3.57 3.84 -14.37
CA THR A 46 -3.67 4.31 -15.76
C THR A 46 -3.95 5.81 -15.86
N SER A 47 -3.61 6.40 -17.02
CA SER A 47 -4.03 7.76 -17.38
C SER A 47 -5.47 7.85 -17.87
N ALA A 48 -6.14 6.70 -18.12
CA ALA A 48 -7.55 6.68 -18.51
C ALA A 48 -8.43 7.11 -17.33
N LEU A 49 -9.41 7.99 -17.59
CA LEU A 49 -10.44 8.32 -16.60
C LEU A 49 -11.35 7.10 -16.34
N PRO A 50 -12.02 7.01 -15.18
CA PRO A 50 -12.86 5.85 -14.86
C PRO A 50 -13.91 5.53 -15.93
N GLN A 51 -14.56 6.56 -16.48
CA GLN A 51 -15.56 6.40 -17.55
C GLN A 51 -14.95 5.85 -18.83
N GLN A 52 -13.76 6.33 -19.20
CA GLN A 52 -13.02 5.84 -20.36
C GLN A 52 -12.62 4.38 -20.20
N GLY A 53 -12.19 3.98 -18.98
CA GLY A 53 -11.92 2.59 -18.64
C GLY A 53 -13.17 1.72 -18.76
N MET A 54 -14.30 2.16 -18.23
CA MET A 54 -15.57 1.43 -18.31
C MET A 54 -16.08 1.27 -19.75
N GLU A 55 -15.91 2.30 -20.60
CA GLU A 55 -16.23 2.22 -22.02
C GLU A 55 -15.32 1.22 -22.77
N LEU A 56 -14.02 1.23 -22.43
CA LEU A 56 -13.03 0.37 -23.07
C LEU A 56 -13.21 -1.12 -22.74
N PHE A 57 -13.50 -1.44 -21.48
CA PHE A 57 -13.63 -2.84 -21.02
C PHE A 57 -15.06 -3.39 -21.13
N GLY A 58 -16.06 -2.53 -21.33
CA GLY A 58 -17.48 -2.86 -21.29
C GLY A 58 -18.07 -2.81 -19.88
N ALA A 59 -19.22 -2.15 -19.77
CA ALA A 59 -19.87 -1.92 -18.48
C ALA A 59 -20.21 -3.22 -17.72
N GLU A 60 -20.47 -4.30 -18.44
CA GLU A 60 -20.81 -5.62 -17.88
C GLU A 60 -19.63 -6.30 -17.17
N LYS A 61 -18.40 -5.92 -17.51
CA LYS A 61 -17.18 -6.41 -16.86
C LYS A 61 -16.71 -5.51 -15.73
N CYS A 62 -17.25 -4.30 -15.63
CA CYS A 62 -16.80 -3.29 -14.70
C CYS A 62 -17.71 -3.22 -13.47
N ILE A 63 -17.09 -3.17 -12.29
CA ILE A 63 -17.76 -2.93 -11.02
C ILE A 63 -17.29 -1.54 -10.55
N PRO A 64 -18.17 -0.55 -10.39
CA PRO A 64 -17.81 0.82 -10.01
C PRO A 64 -17.57 0.95 -8.51
N THR A 65 -16.60 0.20 -7.98
CA THR A 65 -16.33 0.08 -6.53
C THR A 65 -15.81 1.36 -5.87
N GLY A 66 -15.23 2.28 -6.64
CA GLY A 66 -14.60 3.48 -6.09
C GLY A 66 -14.52 4.63 -7.09
N LEU A 67 -15.56 4.86 -7.89
CA LEU A 67 -15.57 5.89 -8.96
C LEU A 67 -15.19 7.28 -8.47
N GLN A 68 -15.67 7.68 -7.30
CA GLN A 68 -15.35 8.96 -6.68
C GLN A 68 -13.85 9.11 -6.37
N HIS A 69 -13.14 8.00 -6.23
CA HIS A 69 -11.69 7.95 -5.99
C HIS A 69 -10.91 7.50 -7.23
N GLY A 70 -11.56 7.38 -8.38
CA GLY A 70 -10.92 7.02 -9.64
C GLY A 70 -10.68 5.53 -9.85
N THR A 71 -11.28 4.64 -9.03
CA THR A 71 -11.07 3.19 -9.11
C THR A 71 -12.26 2.47 -9.73
N VAL A 72 -11.96 1.53 -10.63
CA VAL A 72 -12.91 0.59 -11.23
C VAL A 72 -12.34 -0.81 -11.10
N THR A 73 -13.14 -1.76 -10.61
CA THR A 73 -12.75 -3.18 -10.63
C THR A 73 -13.21 -3.82 -11.92
N VAL A 74 -12.29 -4.45 -12.65
CA VAL A 74 -12.55 -5.13 -13.94
C VAL A 74 -12.44 -6.62 -13.76
N LYS A 75 -13.42 -7.35 -14.30
CA LYS A 75 -13.42 -8.83 -14.37
C LYS A 75 -12.69 -9.27 -15.65
N GLN A 76 -11.59 -10.00 -15.51
CA GLN A 76 -10.82 -10.53 -16.64
C GLN A 76 -10.27 -11.92 -16.31
N GLY A 77 -10.41 -12.89 -17.23
CA GLY A 77 -9.84 -14.23 -17.09
C GLY A 77 -10.28 -15.02 -15.83
N GLY A 78 -11.42 -14.66 -15.23
CA GLY A 78 -11.90 -15.22 -13.96
C GLY A 78 -11.35 -14.51 -12.71
N GLY A 79 -10.44 -13.52 -12.86
CA GLY A 79 -9.91 -12.66 -11.80
C GLY A 79 -10.63 -11.31 -11.69
N LEU A 80 -10.38 -10.62 -10.59
CA LEU A 80 -10.81 -9.25 -10.32
C LEU A 80 -9.57 -8.37 -10.23
N TYR A 81 -9.55 -7.26 -10.96
CA TYR A 81 -8.42 -6.33 -11.02
C TYR A 81 -8.88 -4.92 -10.72
N GLU A 82 -8.26 -4.28 -9.74
CA GLU A 82 -8.51 -2.87 -9.47
C GLU A 82 -7.66 -2.01 -10.41
N ILE A 83 -8.34 -1.14 -11.17
CA ILE A 83 -7.71 -0.18 -12.07
C ILE A 83 -8.01 1.22 -11.56
N THR A 84 -6.98 1.94 -11.13
CA THR A 84 -7.10 3.29 -10.58
C THR A 84 -6.53 4.31 -11.56
N THR A 85 -7.28 5.37 -11.85
CA THR A 85 -6.77 6.51 -12.61
C THR A 85 -5.66 7.21 -11.80
N PHE A 86 -4.55 7.59 -12.47
CA PHE A 86 -3.49 8.38 -11.84
C PHE A 86 -4.07 9.60 -11.18
N ARG A 87 -3.72 9.84 -9.92
CA ARG A 87 -4.30 10.93 -9.17
C ARG A 87 -3.35 11.51 -8.14
N THR A 88 -3.55 12.77 -7.85
CA THR A 88 -3.09 13.43 -6.64
C THR A 88 -4.26 13.58 -5.66
N GLU A 89 -3.96 13.77 -4.42
CA GLU A 89 -4.93 13.85 -3.35
C GLU A 89 -4.80 15.21 -2.66
N GLY A 90 -5.93 15.87 -2.40
CA GLY A 90 -6.00 17.14 -1.70
C GLY A 90 -5.79 16.99 -0.19
N ALA A 91 -6.39 17.90 0.59
CA ALA A 91 -6.36 17.82 2.04
C ALA A 91 -7.14 16.58 2.54
N TYR A 92 -6.86 16.18 3.77
CA TYR A 92 -7.50 15.06 4.45
C TYR A 92 -8.12 15.57 5.75
N THR A 93 -9.33 16.09 5.69
CA THR A 93 -10.01 16.63 6.89
C THR A 93 -10.48 15.54 7.84
N ASP A 94 -10.81 14.36 7.32
CA ASP A 94 -11.23 13.21 8.13
C ASP A 94 -10.06 12.27 8.52
N GLY A 95 -8.82 12.59 8.11
CA GLY A 95 -7.64 11.77 8.35
C GLY A 95 -7.64 10.41 7.63
N ARG A 96 -8.47 10.24 6.58
CA ARG A 96 -8.58 9.00 5.82
C ARG A 96 -8.78 9.20 4.32
N HIS A 97 -9.79 9.98 3.98
CA HIS A 97 -10.15 10.20 2.58
C HIS A 97 -9.68 11.58 2.16
N PRO A 98 -9.09 11.71 0.98
CA PRO A 98 -8.82 13.03 0.45
C PRO A 98 -10.15 13.75 0.19
N ASP A 99 -10.23 15.00 0.60
CA ASP A 99 -11.41 15.84 0.35
C ASP A 99 -11.67 16.02 -1.14
N GLU A 100 -10.59 16.05 -1.93
CA GLU A 100 -10.62 16.18 -3.37
C GLU A 100 -9.58 15.25 -4.01
N VAL A 101 -9.94 14.71 -5.16
CA VAL A 101 -9.06 13.90 -6.00
C VAL A 101 -8.90 14.59 -7.34
N HIS A 102 -7.64 14.85 -7.75
CA HIS A 102 -7.32 15.42 -9.04
C HIS A 102 -6.64 14.37 -9.91
N PHE A 103 -7.23 14.08 -11.06
CA PHE A 103 -6.64 13.16 -12.01
C PHE A 103 -5.46 13.82 -12.74
N VAL A 104 -4.36 13.09 -12.87
CA VAL A 104 -3.10 13.55 -13.44
C VAL A 104 -2.62 12.63 -14.55
N PRO A 105 -1.82 13.12 -15.51
CA PRO A 105 -1.33 12.29 -16.61
C PRO A 105 -0.07 11.49 -16.28
N ASP A 106 0.68 11.88 -15.24
CA ASP A 106 1.98 11.27 -14.89
C ASP A 106 1.84 10.30 -13.72
N VAL A 107 2.26 9.05 -13.96
CA VAL A 107 2.30 8.00 -12.91
C VAL A 107 3.18 8.39 -11.72
N ARG A 108 4.21 9.22 -11.91
CA ARG A 108 5.08 9.66 -10.81
C ARG A 108 4.34 10.48 -9.77
N GLU A 109 3.35 11.25 -10.18
CA GLU A 109 2.49 12.01 -9.26
C GLU A 109 1.59 11.07 -8.45
N ASP A 110 1.04 10.00 -9.08
CA ASP A 110 0.29 8.96 -8.35
C ASP A 110 1.16 8.20 -7.36
N LEU A 111 2.41 7.90 -7.72
CA LEU A 111 3.35 7.23 -6.82
C LEU A 111 3.74 8.11 -5.62
N ALA A 112 3.77 9.44 -5.79
CA ALA A 112 4.16 10.38 -4.73
C ALA A 112 3.20 10.43 -3.54
N ARG A 113 1.91 10.08 -3.71
CA ARG A 113 0.92 10.06 -2.64
C ARG A 113 0.91 8.76 -1.82
N ARG A 114 1.67 7.74 -2.25
CA ARG A 114 1.70 6.43 -1.60
C ARG A 114 2.43 6.47 -0.25
N ASP A 115 2.21 5.42 0.54
CA ASP A 115 2.73 5.33 1.92
C ASP A 115 4.26 5.17 1.98
N PHE A 116 4.80 4.09 1.37
CA PHE A 116 6.20 3.72 1.47
C PHE A 116 6.84 3.55 0.11
N THR A 117 8.15 3.81 0.03
CA THR A 117 8.94 3.69 -1.21
C THR A 117 8.81 2.32 -1.84
N ILE A 118 8.82 1.26 -1.04
CA ILE A 118 8.65 -0.13 -1.49
C ILE A 118 7.29 -0.43 -2.12
N ASN A 119 6.28 0.41 -1.89
CA ASN A 119 4.95 0.33 -2.50
C ASN A 119 4.71 1.42 -3.55
N ALA A 120 5.68 2.33 -3.75
CA ALA A 120 5.61 3.45 -4.68
C ALA A 120 6.40 3.18 -5.97
N MET A 121 6.23 1.99 -6.50
CA MET A 121 6.83 1.53 -7.75
C MET A 121 5.74 1.06 -8.69
N ALA A 122 5.94 1.30 -10.00
CA ALA A 122 5.06 0.86 -11.07
C ALA A 122 5.88 0.13 -12.15
N TYR A 123 5.25 -0.79 -12.87
CA TYR A 123 5.93 -1.54 -13.91
C TYR A 123 5.01 -1.80 -15.11
N ASN A 124 5.56 -1.68 -16.31
CA ASN A 124 5.01 -2.28 -17.52
C ASN A 124 6.15 -2.82 -18.40
N ALA A 125 5.82 -3.69 -19.35
CA ALA A 125 6.83 -4.33 -20.21
C ALA A 125 7.45 -3.37 -21.24
N LYS A 126 6.82 -2.22 -21.53
CA LYS A 126 7.29 -1.24 -22.53
C LYS A 126 8.35 -0.31 -21.96
N GLU A 127 8.12 0.18 -20.74
CA GLU A 127 8.96 1.20 -20.09
C GLU A 127 9.85 0.62 -18.99
N GLY A 128 9.53 -0.59 -18.52
CA GLY A 128 10.21 -1.21 -17.40
C GLY A 128 9.72 -0.69 -16.04
N LEU A 129 10.61 -0.68 -15.05
CA LEU A 129 10.32 -0.23 -13.69
C LEU A 129 10.38 1.29 -13.59
N VAL A 130 9.30 1.88 -13.09
CA VAL A 130 9.21 3.30 -12.70
C VAL A 130 9.33 3.37 -11.18
N ASP A 131 10.46 3.88 -10.70
CA ASP A 131 10.82 3.95 -9.27
C ASP A 131 11.40 5.34 -8.92
N PRO A 132 10.57 6.37 -8.82
CA PRO A 132 11.04 7.73 -8.57
C PRO A 132 11.51 7.97 -7.13
N PHE A 133 11.20 7.05 -6.20
CA PHE A 133 11.49 7.22 -4.76
C PHE A 133 12.52 6.21 -4.22
N GLY A 134 13.14 5.41 -5.08
CA GLY A 134 14.19 4.47 -4.68
C GLY A 134 13.68 3.24 -3.94
N GLY A 135 12.45 2.82 -4.20
CA GLY A 135 11.84 1.63 -3.57
C GLY A 135 12.61 0.35 -3.81
N GLN A 136 13.20 0.17 -5.01
CA GLN A 136 14.05 -0.99 -5.31
C GLN A 136 15.31 -1.02 -4.41
N ALA A 137 15.96 0.12 -4.21
CA ALA A 137 17.12 0.21 -3.33
C ALA A 137 16.76 -0.07 -1.86
N ASP A 138 15.62 0.45 -1.40
CA ASP A 138 15.11 0.18 -0.06
C ASP A 138 14.73 -1.30 0.13
N LEU A 139 14.14 -1.96 -0.89
CA LEU A 139 13.91 -3.41 -0.87
C LEU A 139 15.20 -4.21 -0.74
N GLN A 140 16.21 -3.86 -1.51
CA GLN A 140 17.53 -4.53 -1.47
C GLN A 140 18.23 -4.34 -0.12
N SER A 141 18.03 -3.18 0.51
CA SER A 141 18.61 -2.83 1.81
C SER A 141 17.78 -3.33 2.99
N GLY A 142 16.59 -3.89 2.77
CA GLY A 142 15.69 -4.30 3.84
C GLY A 142 15.18 -3.12 4.68
N ILE A 143 14.75 -2.04 4.05
CA ILE A 143 14.31 -0.80 4.71
C ILE A 143 12.87 -0.48 4.33
N VAL A 144 12.05 -0.10 5.32
CA VAL A 144 10.75 0.53 5.11
C VAL A 144 10.88 2.02 5.35
N ARG A 145 10.68 2.81 4.30
CA ARG A 145 10.81 4.28 4.28
C ARG A 145 9.53 4.91 3.74
N ALA A 146 9.04 5.97 4.38
CA ALA A 146 7.92 6.77 3.87
C ALA A 146 8.31 7.50 2.58
N VAL A 147 7.34 7.64 1.67
CA VAL A 147 7.51 8.46 0.46
C VAL A 147 7.57 9.95 0.84
N GLY A 148 8.59 10.65 0.37
CA GLY A 148 8.73 12.09 0.60
C GLY A 148 8.93 12.45 2.06
N VAL A 149 8.04 13.26 2.64
CA VAL A 149 8.14 13.74 4.03
C VAL A 149 7.30 12.85 4.96
N PRO A 150 7.91 12.05 5.86
CA PRO A 150 7.19 11.09 6.71
C PRO A 150 6.06 11.73 7.53
N ARG A 151 6.30 12.90 8.12
CA ARG A 151 5.27 13.62 8.90
C ARG A 151 4.02 13.92 8.07
N GLN A 152 4.20 14.33 6.82
CA GLN A 152 3.10 14.59 5.91
C GLN A 152 2.30 13.31 5.65
N ARG A 153 2.97 12.21 5.31
CA ARG A 153 2.33 10.91 5.04
C ARG A 153 1.50 10.40 6.22
N PHE A 154 1.99 10.58 7.45
CA PHE A 154 1.27 10.14 8.65
C PHE A 154 0.18 11.11 9.10
N THR A 155 0.27 12.39 8.74
CA THR A 155 -0.82 13.35 8.96
C THR A 155 -1.99 13.13 7.99
N GLU A 156 -1.72 12.72 6.75
CA GLU A 156 -2.75 12.39 5.76
C GLU A 156 -3.59 11.17 6.18
N ASP A 157 -2.95 10.10 6.63
CA ASP A 157 -3.61 8.89 7.15
C ASP A 157 -2.75 8.28 8.27
N ALA A 158 -3.19 8.45 9.51
CA ALA A 158 -2.48 7.93 10.67
C ALA A 158 -2.36 6.41 10.69
N LEU A 159 -3.26 5.67 10.00
CA LEU A 159 -3.13 4.21 9.88
C LEU A 159 -1.82 3.79 9.23
N ARG A 160 -1.20 4.64 8.40
CA ARG A 160 0.12 4.39 7.81
C ARG A 160 1.19 4.14 8.88
N ILE A 161 1.00 4.60 10.11
CA ILE A 161 1.89 4.29 11.25
C ILE A 161 1.83 2.78 11.56
N LEU A 162 0.65 2.20 11.69
CA LEU A 162 0.54 0.74 11.91
C LEU A 162 1.01 -0.06 10.70
N ARG A 163 0.70 0.41 9.49
CA ARG A 163 1.20 -0.19 8.24
C ARG A 163 2.73 -0.22 8.18
N LEU A 164 3.41 0.81 8.70
CA LEU A 164 4.88 0.85 8.81
C LEU A 164 5.41 -0.36 9.57
N TYR A 165 4.90 -0.57 10.78
CA TYR A 165 5.32 -1.70 11.62
C TYR A 165 4.91 -3.04 11.05
N ARG A 166 3.73 -3.14 10.44
CA ARG A 166 3.27 -4.33 9.74
C ARG A 166 4.19 -4.72 8.58
N PHE A 167 4.55 -3.79 7.71
CA PHE A 167 5.47 -4.10 6.60
C PHE A 167 6.87 -4.44 7.10
N ALA A 168 7.36 -3.74 8.10
CA ALA A 168 8.64 -4.07 8.73
C ALA A 168 8.63 -5.50 9.30
N ALA A 169 7.58 -5.88 10.00
CA ALA A 169 7.40 -7.22 10.57
C ALA A 169 7.25 -8.30 9.47
N ARG A 170 6.41 -8.04 8.47
CA ARG A 170 6.16 -8.99 7.36
C ARG A 170 7.43 -9.40 6.63
N PHE A 171 8.30 -8.43 6.36
CA PHE A 171 9.51 -8.66 5.56
C PHE A 171 10.79 -8.80 6.40
N GLY A 172 10.72 -8.62 7.71
CA GLY A 172 11.92 -8.60 8.57
C GLY A 172 12.80 -7.37 8.29
N PHE A 173 12.23 -6.26 7.86
CA PHE A 173 12.95 -5.06 7.45
C PHE A 173 13.16 -4.09 8.61
N SER A 174 14.23 -3.29 8.52
CA SER A 174 14.44 -2.15 9.39
C SER A 174 13.55 -0.98 8.99
N ILE A 175 13.23 -0.13 9.94
CA ILE A 175 12.52 1.12 9.67
C ILE A 175 13.53 2.25 9.51
N ASP A 176 13.38 3.06 8.46
CA ASP A 176 14.16 4.29 8.25
C ASP A 176 14.05 5.23 9.45
N PRO A 177 15.17 5.75 10.02
CA PRO A 177 15.14 6.51 11.27
C PRO A 177 14.24 7.77 11.24
N PRO A 178 14.27 8.64 10.20
CA PRO A 178 13.32 9.75 10.08
C PRO A 178 11.86 9.31 10.04
N THR A 179 11.58 8.17 9.39
CA THR A 179 10.24 7.59 9.31
C THR A 179 9.77 7.07 10.68
N ALA A 180 10.64 6.36 11.40
CA ALA A 180 10.37 5.91 12.77
C ALA A 180 10.11 7.08 13.73
N GLN A 181 10.92 8.12 13.65
CA GLN A 181 10.76 9.33 14.48
C GLN A 181 9.40 9.97 14.24
N ALA A 182 9.01 10.18 12.97
CA ALA A 182 7.71 10.77 12.65
C ALA A 182 6.54 9.91 13.14
N ALA A 183 6.64 8.56 13.04
CA ALA A 183 5.65 7.65 13.58
C ALA A 183 5.48 7.79 15.09
N GLN A 184 6.60 7.91 15.83
CA GLN A 184 6.59 8.13 17.28
C GLN A 184 5.98 9.49 17.68
N GLU A 185 6.27 10.55 16.92
CA GLU A 185 5.75 11.89 17.18
C GLU A 185 4.24 12.00 16.91
N LEU A 186 3.74 11.29 15.91
CA LEU A 186 2.36 11.39 15.43
C LEU A 186 1.45 10.24 15.86
N CYS A 187 1.93 9.28 16.66
CA CYS A 187 1.14 8.09 17.03
C CYS A 187 -0.19 8.42 17.72
N ALA A 188 -0.30 9.56 18.43
CA ALA A 188 -1.55 10.00 19.04
C ALA A 188 -2.70 10.18 18.03
N HIS A 189 -2.39 10.47 16.74
CA HIS A 189 -3.41 10.58 15.69
C HIS A 189 -4.10 9.25 15.37
N LEU A 190 -3.59 8.12 15.84
CA LEU A 190 -4.26 6.83 15.73
C LEU A 190 -5.61 6.81 16.46
N ASP A 191 -5.84 7.68 17.44
CA ASP A 191 -7.13 7.83 18.13
C ASP A 191 -8.26 8.24 17.17
N CYS A 192 -7.92 8.87 16.02
CA CYS A 192 -8.88 9.27 15.00
C CYS A 192 -9.20 8.16 13.98
N VAL A 193 -8.48 7.03 14.03
CA VAL A 193 -8.66 5.91 13.10
C VAL A 193 -9.73 4.97 13.64
N SER A 194 -10.61 4.46 12.76
CA SER A 194 -11.63 3.50 13.19
C SER A 194 -11.03 2.19 13.70
N VAL A 195 -11.69 1.61 14.69
CA VAL A 195 -11.24 0.39 15.40
C VAL A 195 -11.05 -0.77 14.42
N GLU A 196 -11.94 -0.90 13.45
CA GLU A 196 -11.90 -1.97 12.45
C GLU A 196 -10.61 -1.90 11.60
N ARG A 197 -10.21 -0.69 11.18
CA ARG A 197 -8.97 -0.49 10.41
C ARG A 197 -7.73 -0.79 11.26
N ILE A 198 -7.74 -0.39 12.54
CA ILE A 198 -6.67 -0.72 13.50
C ILE A 198 -6.58 -2.22 13.68
N GLU A 199 -7.72 -2.90 13.91
CA GLU A 199 -7.80 -4.34 14.10
C GLU A 199 -7.22 -5.11 12.91
N GLU A 200 -7.60 -4.75 11.67
CA GLU A 200 -7.07 -5.38 10.47
C GLU A 200 -5.54 -5.26 10.34
N GLU A 201 -5.00 -4.06 10.56
CA GLU A 201 -3.55 -3.84 10.45
C GLU A 201 -2.79 -4.54 11.61
N LEU A 202 -3.34 -4.51 12.82
CA LEU A 202 -2.76 -5.18 13.98
C LEU A 202 -2.80 -6.71 13.82
N ALA A 203 -3.89 -7.29 13.33
CA ALA A 203 -3.99 -8.72 13.04
C ALA A 203 -2.93 -9.16 12.03
N LYS A 204 -2.76 -8.40 10.93
CA LYS A 204 -1.72 -8.65 9.92
C LYS A 204 -0.31 -8.51 10.49
N LEU A 205 -0.07 -7.56 11.40
CA LEU A 205 1.21 -7.41 12.08
C LEU A 205 1.50 -8.63 12.97
N LEU A 206 0.51 -9.03 13.77
CA LEU A 206 0.66 -10.18 14.68
C LEU A 206 0.81 -11.51 13.95
N SER A 207 0.34 -11.61 12.70
CA SER A 207 0.52 -12.79 11.84
C SER A 207 1.89 -12.85 11.15
N ALA A 208 2.75 -11.85 11.33
CA ALA A 208 4.10 -11.86 10.77
C ALA A 208 5.01 -12.89 11.43
N PRO A 209 6.13 -13.31 10.81
CA PRO A 209 7.01 -14.37 11.34
C PRO A 209 7.66 -14.08 12.70
N ALA A 210 7.94 -12.81 13.03
CA ALA A 210 8.54 -12.42 14.31
C ALA A 210 7.99 -11.05 14.75
N PRO A 211 6.70 -10.96 15.10
CA PRO A 211 6.02 -9.69 15.31
C PRO A 211 6.48 -8.93 16.55
N ALA A 212 6.95 -9.64 17.61
CA ALA A 212 7.30 -9.01 18.90
C ALA A 212 8.39 -7.95 18.78
N ALA A 213 9.33 -8.08 17.82
CA ALA A 213 10.37 -7.08 17.56
C ALA A 213 9.79 -5.74 17.06
N TYR A 214 8.61 -5.78 16.47
CA TYR A 214 7.92 -4.63 15.85
C TYR A 214 6.74 -4.13 16.69
N LEU A 215 6.46 -4.72 17.84
CA LEU A 215 5.46 -4.26 18.79
C LEU A 215 6.00 -3.04 19.56
N ASP A 216 5.81 -1.85 18.99
CA ASP A 216 6.20 -0.61 19.63
C ASP A 216 5.28 -0.27 20.81
N LYS A 217 5.88 -0.10 21.99
CA LYS A 217 5.13 0.15 23.22
C LYS A 217 4.29 1.42 23.16
N LYS A 218 4.85 2.51 22.65
CA LYS A 218 4.16 3.82 22.65
C LYS A 218 2.94 3.77 21.73
N ILE A 219 3.08 3.15 20.56
CA ILE A 219 2.01 3.00 19.60
C ILE A 219 0.91 2.08 20.13
N LEU A 220 1.32 0.94 20.71
CA LEU A 220 0.34 0.01 21.28
C LEU A 220 -0.46 0.59 22.42
N LEU A 221 0.14 1.42 23.28
CA LEU A 221 -0.59 2.09 24.37
C LEU A 221 -1.58 3.15 23.89
N VAL A 222 -1.43 3.68 22.68
CA VAL A 222 -2.43 4.57 22.07
C VAL A 222 -3.64 3.76 21.60
N ILE A 223 -3.42 2.66 20.88
CA ILE A 223 -4.52 1.85 20.32
C ILE A 223 -5.14 0.86 21.29
N LEU A 224 -4.43 0.52 22.35
CA LEU A 224 -4.83 -0.41 23.43
C LEU A 224 -4.50 0.23 24.78
N PRO A 225 -5.21 1.29 25.21
CA PRO A 225 -4.86 2.06 26.41
C PRO A 225 -4.96 1.25 27.71
N GLU A 226 -5.69 0.15 27.69
CA GLU A 226 -5.83 -0.77 28.85
C GLU A 226 -4.63 -1.74 28.99
N LEU A 227 -3.75 -1.79 27.98
CA LEU A 227 -2.59 -2.68 27.98
C LEU A 227 -1.50 -2.13 28.91
N SER A 228 -1.17 -2.86 30.01
CA SER A 228 -0.04 -2.45 30.84
C SER A 228 1.30 -2.78 30.18
N SER A 229 2.35 -2.07 30.61
CA SER A 229 3.72 -2.33 30.13
C SER A 229 4.20 -3.74 30.48
N GLU A 230 3.79 -4.24 31.65
CA GLU A 230 4.11 -5.58 32.13
C GLU A 230 3.36 -6.63 31.28
N ALA A 231 2.09 -6.41 30.98
CA ALA A 231 1.31 -7.30 30.12
C ALA A 231 1.90 -7.37 28.70
N LEU A 232 2.32 -6.24 28.14
CA LEU A 232 3.00 -6.21 26.83
C LEU A 232 4.33 -6.98 26.87
N ALA A 233 5.14 -6.79 27.90
CA ALA A 233 6.41 -7.50 28.04
C ALA A 233 6.21 -9.01 28.16
N ALA A 234 5.17 -9.44 28.88
CA ALA A 234 4.81 -10.85 29.02
C ALA A 234 4.22 -11.46 27.75
N ALA A 235 3.50 -10.66 26.94
CA ALA A 235 2.88 -11.11 25.70
C ALA A 235 3.90 -11.36 24.57
N LYS A 236 4.98 -10.57 24.49
CA LYS A 236 5.97 -10.64 23.39
C LYS A 236 6.50 -12.06 23.10
N PRO A 237 7.02 -12.83 24.06
CA PRO A 237 7.50 -14.18 23.79
C PRO A 237 6.39 -15.15 23.40
N VAL A 238 5.16 -14.92 23.85
CA VAL A 238 4.00 -15.74 23.49
C VAL A 238 3.60 -15.48 22.03
N VAL A 239 3.59 -14.21 21.62
CA VAL A 239 3.26 -13.82 20.25
C VAL A 239 4.27 -14.38 19.26
N ASP A 240 5.59 -14.34 19.57
CA ASP A 240 6.63 -14.92 18.71
C ASP A 240 6.56 -16.45 18.65
N ALA A 241 6.01 -17.11 19.67
CA ALA A 241 5.84 -18.55 19.67
C ALA A 241 4.59 -19.03 18.89
N CYS A 242 3.69 -18.11 18.55
CA CYS A 242 2.54 -18.44 17.71
C CYS A 242 3.00 -18.69 16.27
N PRO A 243 2.44 -19.70 15.57
CA PRO A 243 2.75 -19.90 14.15
C PRO A 243 2.31 -18.67 13.37
N ALA A 244 3.16 -18.25 12.42
CA ALA A 244 2.79 -17.18 11.50
C ALA A 244 1.49 -17.56 10.79
N GLY A 245 0.55 -16.62 10.72
CA GLY A 245 -0.71 -16.83 10.00
C GLY A 245 -0.45 -17.01 8.50
N ALA A 246 -1.21 -17.88 7.86
CA ALA A 246 -1.30 -17.87 6.42
C ALA A 246 -2.09 -16.61 5.99
N GLU A 247 -1.52 -15.83 5.11
CA GLU A 247 -2.24 -14.72 4.44
C GLU A 247 -3.25 -15.24 3.43
#